data_efe663f055e0041c2f1211f397e883f2
#
_entry.id   efe663f055e0041c2f1211f397e883f2
#
_cell.length_a   1.000
_cell.length_b   1.000
_cell.length_c   1.000
_cell.angle_alpha   90.00
_cell.angle_beta   90.00
_cell.angle_gamma   90.00
#
_symmetry.space_group_name_H-M   'P 1'
#
loop_
_entity.id
_entity.type
_entity.pdbx_description
1 polymer ?
#
loop_
_entity_poly.entity_id
_entity_poly.type
_entity_poly.pdbx_seq_one_letter_code
_entity_poly.pdbx_strand_id
1 'polypeptide(L)'
;MISFVPIKDSEHPLYTYSEKILVQSFPKNEYRDWPQQKENVNSNALFSCNIIIANNPIGIINYWTFNDFCYIEHFAIDSSTRNQEKKKKVLEKLKEEIGKPFVLEVEMPDN
;
A
#
# COMPACT_ATOMS: atom_id res chain seq x y z
N MET A 1 -13.92 5.22 9.64
CA MET A 1 -13.57 3.78 9.64
C MET A 1 -12.56 3.48 8.52
N ILE A 2 -11.56 2.70 8.84
CA ILE A 2 -10.52 2.34 7.88
C ILE A 2 -10.85 1.02 7.23
N SER A 3 -10.74 0.95 5.89
CA SER A 3 -10.88 -0.30 5.17
C SER A 3 -9.86 -0.35 4.03
N PHE A 4 -9.70 -1.52 3.44
CA PHE A 4 -8.74 -1.73 2.35
C PHE A 4 -9.46 -2.29 1.14
N VAL A 5 -9.17 -1.72 -0.03
CA VAL A 5 -9.71 -2.22 -1.29
C VAL A 5 -8.57 -2.89 -2.05
N PRO A 6 -8.61 -4.21 -2.21
CA PRO A 6 -7.54 -4.90 -2.93
C PRO A 6 -7.59 -4.59 -4.42
N ILE A 7 -6.43 -4.33 -4.99
CA ILE A 7 -6.28 -4.08 -6.42
C ILE A 7 -5.60 -5.30 -7.01
N LYS A 8 -6.36 -6.10 -7.75
CA LYS A 8 -5.84 -7.33 -8.34
C LYS A 8 -5.75 -7.25 -9.85
N ASP A 9 -6.03 -6.08 -10.43
CA ASP A 9 -6.05 -5.88 -11.86
C ASP A 9 -5.69 -4.42 -12.11
N SER A 10 -4.72 -4.18 -12.99
CA SER A 10 -4.30 -2.82 -13.29
C SER A 10 -5.39 -2.01 -14.03
N GLU A 11 -6.47 -2.67 -14.46
CA GLU A 11 -7.63 -1.97 -15.01
C GLU A 11 -8.62 -1.52 -13.94
N HIS A 12 -8.37 -1.86 -12.67
CA HIS A 12 -9.23 -1.43 -11.58
C HIS A 12 -9.28 0.10 -11.54
N PRO A 13 -10.47 0.69 -11.31
CA PRO A 13 -10.59 2.16 -11.32
C PRO A 13 -9.64 2.89 -10.37
N LEU A 14 -9.23 2.26 -9.29
CA LEU A 14 -8.35 2.89 -8.31
C LEU A 14 -6.87 2.59 -8.52
N TYR A 15 -6.53 1.82 -9.57
CA TYR A 15 -5.12 1.50 -9.80
C TYR A 15 -4.28 2.76 -10.07
N THR A 16 -4.82 3.69 -10.86
CA THR A 16 -4.11 4.93 -11.18
C THR A 16 -3.84 5.76 -9.92
N TYR A 17 -4.76 5.71 -8.97
CA TYR A 17 -4.55 6.38 -7.70
C TYR A 17 -3.32 5.80 -6.99
N SER A 18 -3.12 4.48 -7.05
CA SER A 18 -1.95 3.87 -6.41
C SER A 18 -0.65 4.38 -7.02
N GLU A 19 -0.59 4.52 -8.34
CA GLU A 19 0.60 5.07 -8.99
C GLU A 19 0.84 6.52 -8.56
N LYS A 20 -0.22 7.30 -8.47
CA LYS A 20 -0.11 8.69 -8.04
C LYS A 20 0.50 8.80 -6.64
N ILE A 21 0.06 7.95 -5.71
CA ILE A 21 0.58 7.99 -4.35
C ILE A 21 2.03 7.53 -4.29
N LEU A 22 2.41 6.54 -5.11
CA LEU A 22 3.82 6.14 -5.17
C LEU A 22 4.71 7.29 -5.63
N VAL A 23 4.30 7.99 -6.70
CA VAL A 23 5.06 9.13 -7.20
C VAL A 23 5.14 10.25 -6.17
N GLN A 24 4.04 10.52 -5.49
CA GLN A 24 3.95 11.58 -4.49
C GLN A 24 4.84 11.30 -3.28
N SER A 25 4.96 10.03 -2.89
CA SER A 25 5.51 9.67 -1.59
C SER A 25 6.92 9.10 -1.62
N PHE A 26 7.42 8.64 -2.78
CA PHE A 26 8.69 7.96 -2.85
C PHE A 26 9.55 8.48 -4.00
N PRO A 27 10.89 8.48 -3.86
CA PRO A 27 11.78 8.77 -4.98
C PRO A 27 11.62 7.72 -6.08
N LYS A 28 11.92 8.12 -7.31
CA LYS A 28 11.70 7.26 -8.48
C LYS A 28 12.42 5.92 -8.37
N ASN A 29 13.57 5.88 -7.71
CA ASN A 29 14.32 4.64 -7.57
C ASN A 29 13.81 3.72 -6.44
N GLU A 30 12.73 4.10 -5.77
CA GLU A 30 12.15 3.30 -4.70
C GLU A 30 10.85 2.62 -5.09
N TYR A 31 10.45 2.72 -6.35
CA TYR A 31 9.32 1.94 -6.85
C TYR A 31 9.65 1.45 -8.26
N ARG A 32 8.93 0.39 -8.67
CA ARG A 32 9.20 -0.26 -9.96
C ARG A 32 8.65 0.58 -11.10
N ASP A 33 9.17 0.35 -12.32
CA ASP A 33 8.54 0.95 -13.49
C ASP A 33 7.12 0.38 -13.62
N TRP A 34 6.29 1.09 -14.36
CA TRP A 34 4.87 0.74 -14.40
C TRP A 34 4.58 -0.61 -15.04
N PRO A 35 5.29 -1.04 -16.10
CA PRO A 35 5.05 -2.39 -16.60
C PRO A 35 5.29 -3.47 -15.55
N GLN A 36 6.35 -3.35 -14.76
CA GLN A 36 6.63 -4.32 -13.72
C GLN A 36 5.60 -4.25 -12.59
N GLN A 37 5.20 -3.04 -12.22
CA GLN A 37 4.20 -2.86 -11.17
C GLN A 37 2.87 -3.48 -11.60
N LYS A 38 2.46 -3.25 -12.85
CA LYS A 38 1.22 -3.83 -13.36
C LYS A 38 1.27 -5.34 -13.41
N GLU A 39 2.42 -5.90 -13.79
CA GLU A 39 2.55 -7.35 -13.80
C GLU A 39 2.40 -7.94 -12.40
N ASN A 40 2.99 -7.31 -11.40
CA ASN A 40 2.84 -7.78 -10.02
C ASN A 40 1.38 -7.73 -9.58
N VAL A 41 0.70 -6.64 -9.89
CA VAL A 41 -0.72 -6.49 -9.52
C VAL A 41 -1.58 -7.53 -10.22
N ASN A 42 -1.33 -7.74 -11.51
CA ASN A 42 -2.19 -8.62 -12.33
C ASN A 42 -1.92 -10.10 -12.10
N SER A 43 -0.68 -10.49 -11.81
CA SER A 43 -0.29 -11.88 -11.95
C SER A 43 0.44 -12.50 -10.78
N ASN A 44 0.96 -11.70 -9.85
CA ASN A 44 1.78 -12.26 -8.77
C ASN A 44 0.95 -12.54 -7.53
N ALA A 45 0.74 -13.83 -7.23
CA ALA A 45 -0.13 -14.23 -6.13
C ALA A 45 0.40 -13.83 -4.75
N LEU A 46 1.70 -13.58 -4.62
CA LEU A 46 2.29 -13.18 -3.34
C LEU A 46 2.21 -11.68 -3.10
N PHE A 47 1.96 -10.91 -4.15
CA PHE A 47 1.94 -9.46 -4.06
C PHE A 47 0.51 -8.96 -3.82
N SER A 48 0.37 -8.03 -2.88
CA SER A 48 -0.92 -7.42 -2.59
C SER A 48 -0.80 -5.90 -2.69
N CYS A 49 -1.66 -5.32 -3.48
CA CYS A 49 -1.78 -3.88 -3.61
C CYS A 49 -3.15 -3.49 -3.07
N ASN A 50 -3.20 -2.58 -2.12
CA ASN A 50 -4.46 -2.17 -1.51
C ASN A 50 -4.55 -0.66 -1.44
N ILE A 51 -5.74 -0.14 -1.71
CA ILE A 51 -6.06 1.26 -1.49
C ILE A 51 -6.64 1.39 -0.09
N ILE A 52 -6.13 2.33 0.67
CA ILE A 52 -6.61 2.61 2.02
C ILE A 52 -7.77 3.58 1.91
N ILE A 53 -8.90 3.20 2.47
CA ILE A 53 -10.14 4.00 2.41
C ILE A 53 -10.53 4.46 3.81
N ALA A 54 -10.80 5.76 3.94
CA ALA A 54 -11.40 6.34 5.13
C ALA A 54 -12.38 7.40 4.65
N ASN A 55 -13.58 6.98 4.26
CA ASN A 55 -14.59 7.71 3.49
C ASN A 55 -14.18 7.90 2.04
N ASN A 56 -12.93 8.28 1.80
CA ASN A 56 -12.35 8.45 0.47
C ASN A 56 -11.02 7.73 0.44
N PRO A 57 -10.46 7.49 -0.76
CA PRO A 57 -9.10 6.95 -0.84
C PRO A 57 -8.12 7.91 -0.15
N ILE A 58 -7.32 7.40 0.75
CA ILE A 58 -6.38 8.22 1.51
C ILE A 58 -4.94 7.72 1.42
N GLY A 59 -4.70 6.60 0.76
CA GLY A 59 -3.34 6.09 0.68
C GLY A 59 -3.29 4.70 0.09
N ILE A 60 -2.10 4.11 0.15
CA ILE A 60 -1.86 2.77 -0.39
C ILE A 60 -1.03 1.96 0.59
N ILE A 61 -1.16 0.63 0.45
CA ILE A 61 -0.23 -0.28 1.08
C ILE A 61 0.02 -1.45 0.14
N ASN A 62 1.30 -1.66 -0.20
CA ASN A 62 1.74 -2.76 -1.05
C ASN A 62 2.59 -3.68 -0.21
N TYR A 63 2.27 -4.97 -0.21
CA TYR A 63 3.03 -5.92 0.60
C TYR A 63 3.11 -7.29 -0.07
N TRP A 64 4.10 -8.06 0.38
CA TRP A 64 4.32 -9.43 -0.06
C TRP A 64 3.98 -10.37 1.08
N THR A 65 3.29 -11.45 0.79
CA THR A 65 2.87 -12.42 1.80
C THR A 65 3.70 -13.68 1.69
N PHE A 66 4.38 -14.03 2.78
CA PHE A 66 5.16 -15.26 2.88
C PHE A 66 4.53 -16.15 3.95
N ASN A 67 5.08 -17.36 4.14
CA ASN A 67 4.47 -18.32 5.05
C ASN A 67 4.35 -17.78 6.48
N ASP A 68 5.43 -17.16 6.98
CA ASP A 68 5.50 -16.76 8.38
C ASP A 68 5.36 -15.27 8.62
N PHE A 69 5.40 -14.46 7.57
CA PHE A 69 5.37 -13.00 7.73
C PHE A 69 4.95 -12.33 6.43
N CYS A 70 4.67 -11.03 6.55
CA CYS A 70 4.44 -10.17 5.39
C CYS A 70 5.54 -9.11 5.36
N TYR A 71 5.94 -8.73 4.14
CA TYR A 71 6.92 -7.68 3.95
C TYR A 71 6.21 -6.49 3.32
N ILE A 72 6.15 -5.37 4.04
CA ILE A 72 5.50 -4.17 3.53
C ILE A 72 6.51 -3.39 2.72
N GLU A 73 6.26 -3.29 1.42
CA GLU A 73 7.16 -2.63 0.49
C GLU A 73 6.88 -1.14 0.41
N HIS A 74 5.61 -0.76 0.34
CA HIS A 74 5.21 0.65 0.29
C HIS A 74 4.01 0.86 1.18
N PHE A 75 4.07 1.87 2.02
CA PHE A 75 2.94 2.30 2.82
C PHE A 75 2.99 3.83 2.85
N ALA A 76 1.95 4.44 2.30
CA ALA A 76 1.92 5.90 2.23
C ALA A 76 0.49 6.40 2.35
N ILE A 77 0.34 7.48 3.09
CA ILE A 77 -0.93 8.21 3.21
C ILE A 77 -0.82 9.43 2.33
N ASP A 78 -1.90 9.75 1.61
CA ASP A 78 -1.97 10.94 0.77
C ASP A 78 -1.59 12.17 1.60
N SER A 79 -0.74 13.02 1.03
CA SER A 79 -0.22 14.18 1.76
C SER A 79 -1.32 15.14 2.23
N SER A 80 -2.47 15.14 1.53
CA SER A 80 -3.59 16.00 1.92
C SER A 80 -4.29 15.53 3.20
N THR A 81 -4.09 14.27 3.59
CA THR A 81 -4.76 13.70 4.76
C THR A 81 -3.79 13.09 5.77
N ARG A 82 -2.49 13.28 5.56
CA ARG A 82 -1.46 12.62 6.38
C ARG A 82 -1.44 13.17 7.80
N ASN A 83 -1.43 12.25 8.77
CA ASN A 83 -1.13 12.57 10.16
C ASN A 83 -0.75 11.28 10.89
N GLN A 84 -0.10 11.43 12.05
CA GLN A 84 0.45 10.29 12.77
C GLN A 84 -0.62 9.35 13.28
N GLU A 85 -1.72 9.89 13.75
CA GLU A 85 -2.78 9.08 14.31
C GLU A 85 -3.43 8.21 13.24
N LYS A 86 -3.61 8.76 12.04
CA LYS A 86 -4.19 8.00 10.94
C LYS A 86 -3.29 6.86 10.51
N LYS A 87 -1.98 7.09 10.45
CA LYS A 87 -1.02 6.03 10.14
C LYS A 87 -1.10 4.91 11.15
N LYS A 88 -1.15 5.26 12.42
CA LYS A 88 -1.22 4.26 13.49
C LYS A 88 -2.48 3.41 13.35
N LYS A 89 -3.62 4.05 13.09
CA LYS A 89 -4.88 3.32 12.93
C LYS A 89 -4.85 2.38 11.75
N VAL A 90 -4.24 2.81 10.64
CA VAL A 90 -4.12 1.96 9.46
C VAL A 90 -3.28 0.72 9.76
N LEU A 91 -2.14 0.91 10.42
CA LEU A 91 -1.28 -0.22 10.76
C LEU A 91 -1.96 -1.19 11.72
N GLU A 92 -2.72 -0.68 12.68
CA GLU A 92 -3.47 -1.53 13.59
C GLU A 92 -4.52 -2.37 12.84
N LYS A 93 -5.23 -1.73 11.92
CA LYS A 93 -6.23 -2.42 11.11
C LYS A 93 -5.59 -3.47 10.21
N LEU A 94 -4.47 -3.15 9.61
CA LEU A 94 -3.75 -4.08 8.76
C LEU A 94 -3.29 -5.29 9.56
N LYS A 95 -2.79 -5.07 10.77
CA LYS A 95 -2.34 -6.15 11.63
C LYS A 95 -3.49 -7.13 11.93
N GLU A 96 -4.68 -6.59 12.19
CA GLU A 96 -5.85 -7.44 12.40
C GLU A 96 -6.18 -8.27 11.17
N GLU A 97 -6.13 -7.67 9.99
CA GLU A 97 -6.55 -8.35 8.77
C GLU A 97 -5.54 -9.35 8.25
N ILE A 98 -4.26 -9.06 8.38
CA ILE A 98 -3.22 -9.97 7.91
C ILE A 98 -3.06 -11.17 8.84
N GLY A 99 -3.11 -10.95 10.14
CA GLY A 99 -2.97 -12.02 11.12
C GLY A 99 -1.56 -12.62 11.20
N LYS A 100 -0.58 -11.96 10.63
CA LYS A 100 0.83 -12.39 10.64
C LYS A 100 1.71 -11.21 11.02
N PRO A 101 2.91 -11.45 11.57
CA PRO A 101 3.86 -10.36 11.76
C PRO A 101 4.21 -9.74 10.41
N PHE A 102 4.49 -8.43 10.41
CA PHE A 102 4.97 -7.82 9.18
C PHE A 102 6.22 -6.99 9.44
N VAL A 103 7.04 -6.91 8.41
CA VAL A 103 8.31 -6.19 8.41
C VAL A 103 8.16 -4.95 7.55
N LEU A 104 8.59 -3.82 8.07
CA LEU A 104 8.64 -2.55 7.34
C LEU A 104 10.10 -2.19 7.15
N GLU A 105 10.55 -2.19 5.91
CA GLU A 105 11.92 -1.79 5.64
C GLU A 105 12.02 -0.38 5.11
N VAL A 106 10.91 0.16 4.60
CA VAL A 106 10.91 1.49 4.03
C VAL A 106 10.63 2.51 5.11
N GLU A 107 11.25 3.66 4.99
CA GLU A 107 10.93 4.76 5.87
C GLU A 107 9.54 5.29 5.54
N MET A 108 8.81 5.65 6.59
CA MET A 108 7.52 6.27 6.38
C MET A 108 7.75 7.65 5.79
N PRO A 109 7.08 7.98 4.67
CA PRO A 109 7.37 9.22 3.95
C PRO A 109 6.73 10.43 4.59
N ASP A 110 6.89 10.59 5.84
CA ASP A 110 6.44 11.80 6.46
C ASP A 110 7.29 12.03 7.66
N ASN A 111 7.59 13.12 7.91
CA ASN A 111 8.26 13.46 9.16
C ASN A 111 8.06 14.88 9.46
#